data_53ea8d0d5644195ac871fcca74f2206f
#
_entry.id   53ea8d0d5644195ac871fcca74f2206f
#
_cell.length_a   1.000
_cell.length_b   1.000
_cell.length_c   1.000
_cell.angle_alpha   90.00
_cell.angle_beta   90.00
_cell.angle_gamma   90.00
#
_symmetry.space_group_name_H-M   'P 1'
#
loop_
_entity.id
_entity.type
_entity.pdbx_description
1 polymer ?
#
loop_
_entity_poly.entity_id
_entity_poly.type
_entity_poly.pdbx_seq_one_letter_code
_entity_poly.pdbx_strand_id
1 'polypeptide(L)'
;MRLFIAVQFSEDILNALLDVQSEMKAFDVRGRYSPPENLHLTLAFIGEYGNPDDVIDALNSVPFEPFPLRLEKLGNFGDLYWAGIADSPPLAFFVKRLRHALADRNIPFDRKRFSPHITLIRKAEYYGETPLPPVHAPEGEMDVTAVLLMRSDRGKHGMIYTEIGRIEGQEKTEL
;
A
#
# COMPACT_ATOMS: atom_id res chain seq x y z
N MET A 1 5.47 -4.40 18.74
CA MET A 1 4.36 -4.00 17.83
C MET A 1 4.86 -4.02 16.39
N ARG A 2 4.18 -4.69 15.51
CA ARG A 2 4.57 -4.74 14.10
C ARG A 2 3.94 -3.58 13.35
N LEU A 3 4.77 -2.73 12.75
CA LEU A 3 4.35 -1.46 12.17
C LEU A 3 4.67 -1.36 10.68
N PHE A 4 3.83 -0.63 9.95
CA PHE A 4 4.10 -0.21 8.57
C PHE A 4 3.40 1.11 8.29
N ILE A 5 3.89 1.80 7.27
CA ILE A 5 3.36 3.10 6.84
C ILE A 5 2.68 2.89 5.49
N ALA A 6 1.47 3.41 5.34
CA ALA A 6 0.64 3.11 4.18
C ALA A 6 -0.28 4.26 3.77
N VAL A 7 -0.78 4.14 2.54
CA VAL A 7 -1.88 4.93 2.02
C VAL A 7 -3.12 4.04 1.94
N GLN A 8 -4.24 4.54 2.42
CA GLN A 8 -5.55 3.92 2.24
C GLN A 8 -6.25 4.48 1.00
N PHE A 9 -7.14 3.69 0.43
CA PHE A 9 -7.79 4.03 -0.84
C PHE A 9 -9.16 4.65 -0.64
N SER A 10 -9.53 5.52 -1.60
CA SER A 10 -10.91 5.96 -1.76
C SER A 10 -11.82 4.78 -2.08
N GLU A 11 -13.11 4.97 -1.91
CA GLU A 11 -14.11 3.95 -2.23
C GLU A 11 -14.04 3.53 -3.69
N ASP A 12 -13.84 4.48 -4.62
CA ASP A 12 -13.73 4.19 -6.05
C ASP A 12 -12.53 3.29 -6.37
N ILE A 13 -11.37 3.59 -5.79
CA ILE A 13 -10.18 2.76 -5.98
C ILE A 13 -10.39 1.38 -5.36
N LEU A 14 -10.96 1.33 -4.17
CA LEU A 14 -11.24 0.07 -3.49
C LEU A 14 -12.17 -0.80 -4.34
N ASN A 15 -13.24 -0.24 -4.89
CA ASN A 15 -14.18 -0.96 -5.75
C ASN A 15 -13.50 -1.48 -7.01
N ALA A 16 -12.61 -0.69 -7.63
CA ALA A 16 -11.86 -1.15 -8.80
C ALA A 16 -10.98 -2.37 -8.49
N LEU A 17 -10.34 -2.37 -7.32
CA LEU A 17 -9.51 -3.50 -6.87
C LEU A 17 -10.37 -4.74 -6.56
N LEU A 18 -11.51 -4.55 -5.93
CA LEU A 18 -12.45 -5.65 -5.64
C LEU A 18 -13.01 -6.27 -6.91
N ASP A 19 -13.28 -5.47 -7.94
CA ASP A 19 -13.74 -5.96 -9.23
C ASP A 19 -12.68 -6.85 -9.90
N VAL A 20 -11.40 -6.46 -9.83
CA VAL A 20 -10.30 -7.30 -10.33
C VAL A 20 -10.23 -8.62 -9.58
N GLN A 21 -10.33 -8.59 -8.27
CA GLN A 21 -10.35 -9.82 -7.46
C GLN A 21 -11.52 -10.73 -7.87
N SER A 22 -12.69 -10.16 -8.13
CA SER A 22 -13.86 -10.92 -8.58
C SER A 22 -13.64 -11.55 -9.95
N GLU A 23 -13.03 -10.82 -10.89
CA GLU A 23 -12.68 -11.38 -12.20
C GLU A 23 -11.67 -12.53 -12.07
N MET A 24 -10.68 -12.38 -11.19
CA MET A 24 -9.69 -13.44 -10.93
C MET A 24 -10.36 -14.70 -10.38
N LYS A 25 -11.32 -14.55 -9.48
CA LYS A 25 -12.11 -15.69 -8.97
C LYS A 25 -12.89 -16.37 -10.11
N ALA A 26 -13.42 -15.60 -11.05
CA ALA A 26 -14.13 -16.14 -12.21
C ALA A 26 -13.22 -16.97 -13.13
N PHE A 27 -11.91 -16.67 -13.14
CA PHE A 27 -10.90 -17.47 -13.84
C PHE A 27 -10.32 -18.61 -12.98
N ASP A 28 -10.95 -18.90 -11.84
CA ASP A 28 -10.55 -19.96 -10.92
C ASP A 28 -9.14 -19.77 -10.33
N VAL A 29 -8.74 -18.52 -10.12
CA VAL A 29 -7.53 -18.22 -9.37
C VAL A 29 -7.82 -18.46 -7.90
N ARG A 30 -7.08 -19.37 -7.30
CA ARG A 30 -7.17 -19.72 -5.88
C ARG A 30 -6.03 -19.06 -5.10
N GLY A 31 -6.24 -18.86 -3.82
CA GLY A 31 -5.23 -18.25 -2.95
C GLY A 31 -5.86 -17.47 -1.83
N ARG A 32 -5.03 -16.67 -1.19
CA ARG A 32 -5.47 -15.79 -0.10
C ARG A 32 -5.74 -14.39 -0.67
N TYR A 33 -7.00 -14.09 -0.89
CA TYR A 33 -7.42 -12.77 -1.35
C TYR A 33 -7.33 -11.77 -0.21
N SER A 34 -6.72 -10.61 -0.47
CA SER A 34 -6.71 -9.53 0.51
C SER A 34 -8.15 -9.05 0.75
N PRO A 35 -8.64 -9.09 1.99
CA PRO A 35 -9.97 -8.54 2.27
C PRO A 35 -9.99 -7.02 2.06
N PRO A 36 -11.16 -6.42 1.82
CA PRO A 36 -11.27 -4.99 1.52
C PRO A 36 -10.56 -4.09 2.53
N GLU A 37 -10.71 -4.38 3.80
CA GLU A 37 -10.10 -3.60 4.90
C GLU A 37 -8.58 -3.70 4.94
N ASN A 38 -7.99 -4.67 4.23
CA ASN A 38 -6.53 -4.85 4.20
C ASN A 38 -5.90 -4.37 2.89
N LEU A 39 -6.71 -3.95 1.92
CA LEU A 39 -6.17 -3.38 0.68
C LEU A 39 -5.55 -2.02 0.94
N HIS A 40 -4.25 -1.88 0.67
CA HIS A 40 -3.49 -0.66 0.94
C HIS A 40 -2.23 -0.62 0.08
N LEU A 41 -1.64 0.56 0.00
CA LEU A 41 -0.31 0.75 -0.60
C LEU A 41 0.70 0.97 0.53
N THR A 42 1.61 0.02 0.72
CA THR A 42 2.66 0.15 1.73
C THR A 42 3.77 1.06 1.21
N LEU A 43 4.13 2.05 2.00
CA LEU A 43 5.22 2.98 1.70
C LEU A 43 6.52 2.59 2.41
N ALA A 44 6.43 2.04 3.61
CA ALA A 44 7.58 1.57 4.38
C ALA A 44 7.15 0.50 5.38
N PHE A 45 7.88 -0.60 5.43
CA PHE A 45 7.75 -1.62 6.47
C PHE A 45 8.75 -1.32 7.58
N ILE A 46 8.25 -1.09 8.78
CA ILE A 46 9.09 -0.88 9.97
C ILE A 46 9.41 -2.23 10.62
N GLY A 47 8.42 -3.12 10.72
CA GLY A 47 8.55 -4.38 11.44
C GLY A 47 8.30 -4.20 12.94
N GLU A 48 8.88 -5.08 13.75
CA GLU A 48 8.74 -4.99 15.21
C GLU A 48 9.44 -3.74 15.74
N TYR A 49 8.67 -2.88 16.41
CA TYR A 49 9.19 -1.64 16.99
C TYR A 49 8.39 -1.27 18.24
N GLY A 50 9.11 -0.94 19.32
CA GLY A 50 8.50 -0.78 20.63
C GLY A 50 7.80 0.55 20.87
N ASN A 51 8.21 1.62 20.16
CA ASN A 51 7.70 2.96 20.42
C ASN A 51 7.10 3.59 19.14
N PRO A 52 5.78 3.45 18.92
CA PRO A 52 5.16 4.03 17.75
C PRO A 52 5.22 5.56 17.69
N ASP A 53 5.38 6.24 18.83
CA ASP A 53 5.48 7.70 18.85
C ASP A 53 6.73 8.20 18.13
N ASP A 54 7.84 7.44 18.17
CA ASP A 54 9.03 7.75 17.39
C ASP A 54 8.73 7.78 15.89
N VAL A 55 7.93 6.84 15.42
CA VAL A 55 7.55 6.75 14.01
C VAL A 55 6.60 7.90 13.64
N ILE A 56 5.68 8.25 14.52
CA ILE A 56 4.79 9.40 14.33
C ILE A 56 5.61 10.70 14.24
N ASP A 57 6.62 10.86 15.09
CA ASP A 57 7.52 12.03 15.04
C ASP A 57 8.27 12.10 13.71
N ALA A 58 8.72 10.95 13.20
CA ALA A 58 9.34 10.89 11.89
C ALA A 58 8.37 11.31 10.78
N LEU A 59 7.13 10.80 10.81
CA LEU A 59 6.09 11.18 9.85
C LEU A 59 5.80 12.68 9.90
N ASN A 60 5.66 13.25 11.10
CA ASN A 60 5.40 14.68 11.28
C ASN A 60 6.52 15.56 10.71
N SER A 61 7.72 15.02 10.55
CA SER A 61 8.84 15.76 9.97
C SER A 61 8.87 15.72 8.43
N VAL A 62 7.90 15.03 7.80
CA VAL A 62 7.84 14.86 6.35
C VAL A 62 6.49 15.39 5.82
N PRO A 63 6.26 16.72 5.91
CA PRO A 63 5.02 17.27 5.36
C PRO A 63 4.95 17.07 3.85
N PHE A 64 3.74 16.94 3.33
CA PHE A 64 3.51 16.76 1.90
C PHE A 64 2.26 17.50 1.44
N GLU A 65 2.21 17.85 0.16
CA GLU A 65 1.01 18.34 -0.49
C GLU A 65 0.25 17.15 -1.07
N PRO A 66 -1.10 17.14 -1.03
CA PRO A 66 -1.86 16.10 -1.70
C PRO A 66 -1.41 15.90 -3.14
N PHE A 67 -1.34 14.66 -3.58
CA PHE A 67 -0.90 14.32 -4.93
C PHE A 67 -1.77 13.19 -5.51
N PRO A 68 -1.94 13.15 -6.84
CA PRO A 68 -2.73 12.09 -7.47
C PRO A 68 -2.03 10.75 -7.41
N LEU A 69 -2.82 9.69 -7.26
CA LEU A 69 -2.41 8.30 -7.32
C LEU A 69 -3.32 7.60 -8.31
N ARG A 70 -2.73 6.99 -9.34
CA ARG A 70 -3.49 6.32 -10.40
C ARG A 70 -3.12 4.85 -10.49
N LEU A 71 -4.14 3.99 -10.60
CA LEU A 71 -3.94 2.56 -10.82
C LEU A 71 -3.44 2.32 -12.24
N GLU A 72 -2.52 1.37 -12.39
CA GLU A 72 -1.99 0.96 -13.69
C GLU A 72 -1.45 -0.46 -13.60
N LYS A 73 -1.86 -1.29 -14.55
CA LYS A 73 -1.35 -2.65 -14.72
C LYS A 73 -1.71 -3.63 -13.59
N LEU A 74 -1.54 -4.87 -13.91
CA LEU A 74 -1.50 -6.00 -12.99
C LEU A 74 -0.16 -6.70 -13.18
N GLY A 75 0.32 -7.35 -12.13
CA GLY A 75 1.55 -8.10 -12.21
C GLY A 75 1.64 -9.15 -11.12
N ASN A 76 2.75 -9.83 -11.07
CA ASN A 76 2.99 -10.84 -10.06
C ASN A 76 4.45 -10.89 -9.65
N PHE A 77 4.67 -11.21 -8.38
CA PHE A 77 5.96 -11.63 -7.85
C PHE A 77 5.80 -13.09 -7.43
N GLY A 78 6.12 -14.02 -8.35
CA GLY A 78 5.82 -15.42 -8.13
C GLY A 78 4.31 -15.63 -7.94
N ASP A 79 3.93 -16.16 -6.79
CA ASP A 79 2.52 -16.42 -6.43
C ASP A 79 1.82 -15.26 -5.72
N LEU A 80 2.45 -14.10 -5.66
CA LEU A 80 1.83 -12.86 -5.16
C LEU A 80 1.34 -12.04 -6.35
N TYR A 81 0.02 -11.87 -6.46
CA TYR A 81 -0.60 -11.06 -7.52
C TYR A 81 -0.89 -9.66 -7.00
N TRP A 82 -0.56 -8.65 -7.79
CA TRP A 82 -0.68 -7.25 -7.38
C TRP A 82 -1.25 -6.35 -8.47
N ALA A 83 -1.81 -5.24 -8.04
CA ALA A 83 -2.15 -4.11 -8.89
C ALA A 83 -1.05 -3.07 -8.77
N GLY A 84 -0.68 -2.45 -9.87
CA GLY A 84 0.36 -1.44 -9.93
C GLY A 84 -0.18 -0.01 -9.84
N ILE A 85 0.75 0.89 -9.65
CA ILE A 85 0.53 2.32 -9.61
C ILE A 85 1.28 2.94 -10.79
N ALA A 86 0.63 3.87 -11.49
CA ALA A 86 1.28 4.66 -12.55
C ALA A 86 2.45 5.44 -11.96
N ASP A 87 3.48 5.65 -12.77
CA ASP A 87 4.65 6.42 -12.35
C ASP A 87 4.22 7.72 -11.67
N SER A 88 4.71 7.93 -10.45
CA SER A 88 4.32 9.06 -9.60
C SER A 88 5.55 9.67 -8.94
N PRO A 89 6.15 10.68 -9.58
CA PRO A 89 7.26 11.40 -8.96
C PRO A 89 6.96 11.95 -7.56
N PRO A 90 5.77 12.52 -7.28
CA PRO A 90 5.46 12.96 -5.91
C PRO A 90 5.48 11.83 -4.89
N LEU A 91 4.96 10.65 -5.24
CA LEU A 91 4.98 9.48 -4.36
C LEU A 91 6.42 9.02 -4.10
N ALA A 92 7.20 8.87 -5.15
CA ALA A 92 8.60 8.44 -5.03
C ALA A 92 9.42 9.42 -4.19
N PHE A 93 9.21 10.71 -4.40
CA PHE A 93 9.88 11.76 -3.63
C PHE A 93 9.48 11.73 -2.16
N PHE A 94 8.21 11.57 -1.87
CA PHE A 94 7.72 11.44 -0.49
C PHE A 94 8.35 10.24 0.21
N VAL A 95 8.34 9.08 -0.42
CA VAL A 95 8.92 7.85 0.16
C VAL A 95 10.41 8.01 0.42
N LYS A 96 11.13 8.67 -0.47
CA LYS A 96 12.55 8.97 -0.25
C LYS A 96 12.76 9.84 0.99
N ARG A 97 12.00 10.90 1.14
CA ARG A 97 12.05 11.79 2.31
C ARG A 97 11.68 11.05 3.58
N LEU A 98 10.65 10.22 3.52
CA LEU A 98 10.21 9.38 4.65
C LEU A 98 11.33 8.44 5.12
N ARG A 99 11.99 7.76 4.18
CA ARG A 99 13.10 6.85 4.50
C ARG A 99 14.26 7.58 5.14
N HIS A 100 14.58 8.79 4.68
CA HIS A 100 15.59 9.64 5.30
C HIS A 100 15.20 10.00 6.74
N ALA A 101 13.96 10.40 6.96
CA ALA A 101 13.49 10.75 8.31
C ALA A 101 13.53 9.56 9.26
N LEU A 102 13.18 8.37 8.80
CA LEU A 102 13.28 7.15 9.59
C LEU A 102 14.74 6.82 9.93
N ALA A 103 15.62 6.89 8.95
CA ALA A 103 17.04 6.62 9.14
C ALA A 103 17.71 7.61 10.11
N ASP A 104 17.36 8.89 10.02
CA ASP A 104 17.88 9.94 10.90
C ASP A 104 17.52 9.70 12.37
N ARG A 105 16.42 8.99 12.62
CA ARG A 105 15.95 8.65 13.96
C ARG A 105 16.31 7.23 14.38
N ASN A 106 17.15 6.54 13.59
CA ASN A 106 17.55 5.16 13.83
C ASN A 106 16.35 4.20 13.91
N ILE A 107 15.28 4.49 13.18
CA ILE A 107 14.12 3.62 13.07
C ILE A 107 14.39 2.63 11.93
N PRO A 108 14.39 1.31 12.20
CA PRO A 108 14.62 0.32 11.15
C PRO A 108 13.44 0.27 10.18
N PHE A 109 13.74 -0.02 8.93
CA PHE A 109 12.74 -0.25 7.90
C PHE A 109 13.31 -1.16 6.81
N ASP A 110 12.45 -1.80 6.02
CA ASP A 110 12.87 -2.60 4.90
C ASP A 110 13.53 -1.67 3.85
N ARG A 111 14.81 -1.92 3.57
CA ARG A 111 15.64 -1.07 2.70
C ARG A 111 15.61 -1.48 1.23
N LYS A 112 14.79 -2.45 0.86
CA LYS A 112 14.61 -2.82 -0.53
C LYS A 112 14.16 -1.63 -1.36
N ARG A 113 14.52 -1.63 -2.65
CA ARG A 113 14.05 -0.60 -3.57
C ARG A 113 12.53 -0.50 -3.50
N PHE A 114 12.02 0.73 -3.39
CA PHE A 114 10.59 0.98 -3.39
C PHE A 114 9.99 0.62 -4.75
N SER A 115 9.09 -0.34 -4.74
CA SER A 115 8.33 -0.78 -5.91
C SER A 115 6.84 -0.77 -5.53
N PRO A 116 6.12 0.34 -5.84
CA PRO A 116 4.75 0.47 -5.38
C PRO A 116 3.83 -0.57 -6.00
N HIS A 117 3.15 -1.32 -5.16
CA HIS A 117 2.20 -2.35 -5.58
C HIS A 117 1.16 -2.57 -4.49
N ILE A 118 -0.01 -3.02 -4.91
CA ILE A 118 -1.13 -3.33 -4.03
C ILE A 118 -1.35 -4.83 -4.08
N THR A 119 -1.11 -5.53 -2.99
CA THR A 119 -1.30 -6.99 -2.95
C THR A 119 -2.78 -7.34 -3.04
N LEU A 120 -3.13 -8.14 -4.05
CA LEU A 120 -4.49 -8.63 -4.29
C LEU A 120 -4.67 -10.06 -3.78
N ILE A 121 -3.71 -10.93 -4.06
CA ILE A 121 -3.77 -12.35 -3.73
C ILE A 121 -2.38 -12.83 -3.32
N ARG A 122 -2.30 -13.54 -2.20
CA ARG A 122 -1.10 -14.26 -1.78
C ARG A 122 -1.30 -15.75 -1.99
N LYS A 123 -0.21 -16.47 -2.28
CA LYS A 123 -0.24 -17.90 -2.55
C LYS A 123 -1.22 -18.24 -3.65
N ALA A 124 -1.23 -17.43 -4.71
CA ALA A 124 -2.11 -17.58 -5.84
C ALA A 124 -1.77 -18.84 -6.63
N GLU A 125 -2.79 -19.59 -7.02
CA GLU A 125 -2.69 -20.75 -7.88
C GLU A 125 -3.59 -20.52 -9.10
N TYR A 126 -2.99 -20.54 -10.27
CA TYR A 126 -3.68 -20.37 -11.54
C TYR A 126 -3.06 -21.32 -12.59
N TYR A 127 -3.90 -22.10 -13.25
CA TYR A 127 -3.47 -23.15 -14.19
C TYR A 127 -3.73 -22.79 -15.66
N GLY A 128 -3.75 -21.50 -15.99
CA GLY A 128 -3.85 -21.03 -17.38
C GLY A 128 -2.51 -21.03 -18.10
N GLU A 129 -2.53 -20.65 -19.37
CA GLU A 129 -1.34 -20.64 -20.24
C GLU A 129 -0.42 -19.43 -19.99
N THR A 130 -0.93 -18.39 -19.32
CA THR A 130 -0.20 -17.16 -19.02
C THR A 130 0.03 -17.04 -17.50
N PRO A 131 1.04 -16.28 -17.05
CA PRO A 131 1.27 -16.11 -15.60
C PRO A 131 0.06 -15.52 -14.86
N LEU A 132 -0.69 -14.63 -15.50
CA LEU A 132 -1.92 -14.03 -14.98
C LEU A 132 -3.08 -14.37 -15.89
N PRO A 133 -4.32 -14.52 -15.35
CA PRO A 133 -5.48 -14.66 -16.19
C PRO A 133 -5.73 -13.37 -17.00
N PRO A 134 -6.45 -13.45 -18.14
CA PRO A 134 -6.71 -12.28 -18.99
C PRO A 134 -7.85 -11.41 -18.41
N VAL A 135 -7.61 -10.86 -17.24
CA VAL A 135 -8.53 -9.93 -16.59
C VAL A 135 -8.19 -8.49 -16.95
N HIS A 136 -9.18 -7.61 -16.85
CA HIS A 136 -8.99 -6.19 -17.10
C HIS A 136 -8.14 -5.57 -15.99
N ALA A 137 -7.14 -4.76 -16.36
CA ALA A 137 -6.38 -3.98 -15.38
C ALA A 137 -7.32 -2.98 -14.69
N PRO A 138 -7.17 -2.76 -13.38
CA PRO A 138 -8.01 -1.81 -12.69
C PRO A 138 -7.71 -0.38 -13.15
N GLU A 139 -8.74 0.45 -13.23
CA GLU A 139 -8.63 1.85 -13.57
C GLU A 139 -9.17 2.69 -12.41
N GLY A 140 -8.55 3.82 -12.18
CA GLY A 140 -9.02 4.78 -11.20
C GLY A 140 -7.90 5.68 -10.73
N GLU A 141 -8.30 6.81 -10.17
CA GLU A 141 -7.41 7.84 -9.65
C GLU A 141 -7.99 8.39 -8.35
N MET A 142 -7.12 8.73 -7.42
CA MET A 142 -7.48 9.41 -6.19
C MET A 142 -6.39 10.39 -5.80
N ASP A 143 -6.73 11.36 -4.96
CA ASP A 143 -5.72 12.18 -4.30
C ASP A 143 -5.29 11.53 -2.99
N VAL A 144 -3.99 11.43 -2.77
CA VAL A 144 -3.44 11.03 -1.48
C VAL A 144 -3.47 12.25 -0.58
N THR A 145 -4.32 12.21 0.45
CA THR A 145 -4.52 13.31 1.41
C THR A 145 -4.01 12.98 2.80
N ALA A 146 -3.71 11.73 3.07
CA ALA A 146 -3.20 11.27 4.37
C ALA A 146 -2.25 10.10 4.20
N VAL A 147 -1.28 10.03 5.10
CA VAL A 147 -0.36 8.89 5.22
C VAL A 147 -0.50 8.35 6.64
N LEU A 148 -0.66 7.04 6.77
CA LEU A 148 -1.05 6.39 8.00
C LEU A 148 0.06 5.51 8.56
N LEU A 149 0.19 5.54 9.88
CA LEU A 149 0.94 4.52 10.61
C LEU A 149 -0.02 3.41 11.00
N MET A 150 0.28 2.20 10.57
CA MET A 150 -0.55 1.01 10.77
C MET A 150 0.15 0.01 11.67
N ARG A 151 -0.63 -0.61 12.53
CA ARG A 151 -0.23 -1.77 13.33
C ARG A 151 -0.80 -3.04 12.71
N SER A 152 0.03 -4.07 12.60
CA SER A 152 -0.36 -5.38 12.08
C SER A 152 -0.40 -6.39 13.22
N ASP A 153 -1.55 -7.02 13.41
CA ASP A 153 -1.74 -8.11 14.39
C ASP A 153 -2.26 -9.35 13.67
N ARG A 154 -1.87 -10.51 14.17
CA ARG A 154 -2.40 -11.77 13.65
C ARG A 154 -3.74 -12.04 14.31
N GLY A 155 -4.81 -12.07 13.52
CA GLY A 155 -6.15 -12.38 13.96
C GLY A 155 -6.54 -13.84 13.70
N LYS A 156 -7.72 -14.21 14.14
CA LYS A 156 -8.28 -15.55 13.97
C LYS A 156 -8.51 -15.91 12.49
N HIS A 157 -8.85 -14.92 11.66
CA HIS A 157 -9.18 -15.10 10.25
C HIS A 157 -8.23 -14.38 9.30
N GLY A 158 -7.00 -14.10 9.72
CA GLY A 158 -5.99 -13.38 8.94
C GLY A 158 -5.47 -12.17 9.69
N MET A 159 -4.71 -11.34 8.98
CA MET A 159 -4.10 -10.16 9.57
C MET A 159 -5.14 -9.08 9.83
N ILE A 160 -4.98 -8.39 10.96
CA ILE A 160 -5.79 -7.24 11.34
C ILE A 160 -4.88 -6.02 11.32
N TYR A 161 -5.26 -5.01 10.54
CA TYR A 161 -4.53 -3.75 10.44
C TYR A 161 -5.30 -2.65 11.16
N THR A 162 -4.61 -1.95 12.05
CA THR A 162 -5.20 -0.89 12.87
C THR A 162 -4.43 0.40 12.64
N GLU A 163 -5.14 1.48 12.32
CA GLU A 163 -4.53 2.81 12.24
C GLU A 163 -4.22 3.28 13.66
N ILE A 164 -2.96 3.64 13.91
CA ILE A 164 -2.52 4.16 15.20
C ILE A 164 -1.95 5.57 15.12
N GLY A 165 -1.88 6.15 13.93
CA GLY A 165 -1.47 7.53 13.72
C GLY A 165 -1.58 7.91 12.26
N ARG A 166 -1.56 9.20 11.98
CA ARG A 166 -1.57 9.70 10.60
C ARG A 166 -1.01 11.11 10.52
N ILE A 167 -0.58 11.47 9.32
CA ILE A 167 -0.35 12.86 8.95
C ILE A 167 -1.27 13.21 7.78
N GLU A 168 -1.80 14.42 7.82
CA GLU A 168 -2.62 14.95 6.72
C GLU A 168 -1.74 15.73 5.75
N GLY A 169 -2.04 15.64 4.45
CA GLY A 169 -1.43 16.50 3.45
C GLY A 169 -1.83 17.94 3.67
N GLN A 170 -0.93 18.85 3.35
CA GLN A 170 -1.14 20.29 3.52
C GLN A 170 -1.17 20.93 2.16
N GLU A 171 -2.25 21.65 1.87
CA GLU A 171 -2.32 22.45 0.66
C GLU A 171 -1.35 23.62 0.75
N LYS A 172 -0.74 23.96 -0.40
CA LYS A 172 0.14 25.11 -0.49
C LYS A 172 -0.69 26.37 -0.28
N THR A 173 -0.34 27.13 0.76
CA THR A 173 -0.97 28.43 0.98
C THR A 173 -0.41 29.42 -0.04
N GLU A 174 -1.24 29.89 -0.96
CA GLU A 174 -0.90 31.01 -1.81
C GLU A 174 -1.00 32.30 -0.99
N LEU A 175 0.10 33.03 -0.92
CA LEU A 175 0.12 34.37 -0.33
C LEU A 175 -0.16 35.42 -1.39
#